data_6c0703a51617f7fba522827dea47921d
#
_entry.id   6c0703a51617f7fba522827dea47921d
#
_cell.length_a   1.000
_cell.length_b   1.000
_cell.length_c   1.000
_cell.angle_alpha   90.00
_cell.angle_beta   90.00
_cell.angle_gamma   90.00
#
_symmetry.space_group_name_H-M   'P 1'
#
loop_
_entity.id
_entity.type
_entity.pdbx_description
1 polymer ?
#
loop_
_entity_poly.entity_id
_entity_poly.type
_entity_poly.pdbx_seq_one_letter_code
_entity_poly.pdbx_strand_id
1 'polypeptide(L)'
;MRSPGLHSTMNNPNDYLVGLDIGSHKVLCVVAVPSPKEAGKYRICGYSYRDSLGVRKGIVTDLNAAVDDVKAAVREARSSGNLPELTNAWVAIGGSTLTSENCIGTAIVRGNEVKPADMEAADINAREHGRRQGKQLIKMIPQGYTCGDTHTFTPVGLMGDKLTAYYHCVYASV
;
A
#
# COMPACT_ATOMS: atom_id res chain seq x y z
N MET A 1 -44.84 -1.18 7.30
CA MET A 1 -43.89 -0.12 7.63
C MET A 1 -42.56 -0.42 6.94
N ARG A 2 -42.22 0.32 5.88
CA ARG A 2 -40.94 0.19 5.19
C ARG A 2 -39.93 1.00 5.99
N SER A 3 -38.85 0.36 6.45
CA SER A 3 -37.74 1.04 7.08
C SER A 3 -37.16 2.07 6.09
N PRO A 4 -36.90 3.33 6.48
CA PRO A 4 -36.26 4.31 5.60
C PRO A 4 -34.84 3.80 5.31
N GLY A 5 -34.54 3.62 4.03
CA GLY A 5 -33.25 3.14 3.57
C GLY A 5 -32.13 4.10 3.99
N LEU A 6 -31.09 3.52 4.58
CA LEU A 6 -29.83 4.19 4.94
C LEU A 6 -29.03 4.72 3.75
N HIS A 7 -29.63 4.72 2.55
CA HIS A 7 -28.98 5.15 1.31
C HIS A 7 -29.03 6.67 1.03
N SER A 8 -29.69 7.47 1.88
CA SER A 8 -29.96 8.88 1.53
C SER A 8 -28.90 9.89 1.95
N THR A 9 -27.79 9.49 2.56
CA THR A 9 -26.77 10.46 3.04
C THR A 9 -25.34 10.22 2.54
N MET A 10 -25.07 9.10 1.85
CA MET A 10 -23.72 8.79 1.32
C MET A 10 -23.69 9.02 -0.20
N ASN A 11 -23.67 10.27 -0.63
CA ASN A 11 -23.53 10.65 -2.05
C ASN A 11 -22.11 11.04 -2.45
N ASN A 12 -21.16 11.02 -1.48
CA ASN A 12 -19.78 11.37 -1.77
C ASN A 12 -19.00 10.10 -2.16
N PRO A 13 -18.39 10.01 -3.36
CA PRO A 13 -17.55 8.89 -3.77
C PRO A 13 -16.42 8.56 -2.76
N ASN A 14 -15.97 9.54 -1.98
CA ASN A 14 -14.93 9.37 -0.96
C ASN A 14 -15.41 8.67 0.33
N ASP A 15 -16.72 8.46 0.51
CA ASP A 15 -17.27 7.78 1.69
C ASP A 15 -17.14 6.24 1.58
N TYR A 16 -16.77 5.73 0.39
CA TYR A 16 -16.63 4.32 0.14
C TYR A 16 -15.17 3.86 0.22
N LEU A 17 -14.95 2.79 0.96
CA LEU A 17 -13.69 2.05 0.96
C LEU A 17 -13.78 0.96 -0.12
N VAL A 18 -12.95 1.06 -1.14
CA VAL A 18 -12.90 0.10 -2.24
C VAL A 18 -11.61 -0.70 -2.16
N GLY A 19 -11.73 -2.02 -2.09
CA GLY A 19 -10.62 -2.97 -2.19
C GLY A 19 -10.67 -3.72 -3.52
N LEU A 20 -9.52 -3.79 -4.22
CA LEU A 20 -9.36 -4.49 -5.48
C LEU A 20 -8.18 -5.47 -5.35
N ASP A 21 -8.46 -6.76 -5.57
CA ASP A 21 -7.44 -7.82 -5.64
C ASP A 21 -7.37 -8.32 -7.09
N ILE A 22 -6.22 -8.11 -7.73
CA ILE A 22 -5.97 -8.49 -9.12
C ILE A 22 -5.02 -9.68 -9.11
N GLY A 23 -5.58 -10.89 -9.14
CA GLY A 23 -4.83 -12.14 -9.08
C GLY A 23 -4.79 -12.89 -10.42
N SER A 24 -4.05 -14.01 -10.44
CA SER A 24 -3.92 -14.86 -11.64
C SER A 24 -5.15 -15.71 -11.93
N HIS A 25 -6.01 -15.92 -10.96
CA HIS A 25 -7.23 -16.71 -11.09
C HIS A 25 -8.48 -15.86 -11.03
N LYS A 26 -8.43 -14.75 -10.31
CA LYS A 26 -9.59 -13.92 -10.06
C LYS A 26 -9.23 -12.45 -10.01
N VAL A 27 -10.21 -11.61 -10.31
CA VAL A 27 -10.28 -10.21 -9.93
C VAL A 27 -11.44 -10.06 -8.96
N LEU A 28 -11.16 -9.59 -7.76
CA LEU A 28 -12.13 -9.34 -6.70
C LEU A 28 -12.23 -7.84 -6.45
N CYS A 29 -13.44 -7.32 -6.43
CA CYS A 29 -13.72 -5.95 -5.99
C CYS A 29 -14.69 -5.98 -4.81
N VAL A 30 -14.35 -5.31 -3.73
CA VAL A 30 -15.21 -5.19 -2.54
C VAL A 30 -15.37 -3.72 -2.21
N VAL A 31 -16.60 -3.31 -1.99
CA VAL A 31 -16.95 -1.95 -1.58
C VAL A 31 -17.59 -1.97 -0.20
N ALA A 32 -17.08 -1.16 0.70
CA ALA A 32 -17.55 -1.10 2.07
C ALA A 32 -17.71 0.34 2.55
N VAL A 33 -18.49 0.50 3.60
CA VAL A 33 -18.68 1.78 4.31
C VAL A 33 -18.49 1.56 5.81
N PRO A 34 -18.08 2.59 6.58
CA PRO A 34 -18.03 2.48 8.03
C PRO A 34 -19.37 2.03 8.61
N SER A 35 -19.33 1.14 9.59
CA SER A 35 -20.53 0.67 10.26
C SER A 35 -21.10 1.78 11.18
N PRO A 36 -22.37 2.18 11.02
CA PRO A 36 -22.97 3.16 11.91
C PRO A 36 -23.24 2.62 13.34
N LYS A 37 -23.17 1.29 13.49
CA LYS A 37 -23.50 0.63 14.77
C LYS A 37 -22.27 0.28 15.60
N GLU A 38 -21.10 0.13 14.95
CA GLU A 38 -19.89 -0.38 15.62
C GLU A 38 -18.67 0.38 15.11
N ALA A 39 -18.04 1.16 15.99
CA ALA A 39 -16.82 1.90 15.67
C ALA A 39 -15.70 0.95 15.22
N GLY A 40 -14.97 1.32 14.17
CA GLY A 40 -13.87 0.52 13.61
C GLY A 40 -14.29 -0.67 12.77
N LYS A 41 -15.58 -0.94 12.60
CA LYS A 41 -16.08 -1.98 11.70
C LYS A 41 -16.62 -1.39 10.40
N TYR A 42 -16.65 -2.22 9.36
CA TYR A 42 -17.13 -1.87 8.04
C TYR A 42 -18.26 -2.81 7.62
N ARG A 43 -19.19 -2.28 6.85
CA ARG A 43 -20.27 -3.04 6.23
C ARG A 43 -20.03 -3.09 4.72
N ILE A 44 -19.95 -4.30 4.18
CA ILE A 44 -19.86 -4.51 2.73
C ILE A 44 -21.19 -4.09 2.11
N CYS A 45 -21.13 -3.24 1.09
CA CYS A 45 -22.29 -2.74 0.35
C CYS A 45 -22.27 -3.08 -1.14
N GLY A 46 -21.15 -3.58 -1.67
CA GLY A 46 -21.06 -4.10 -3.02
C GLY A 46 -19.86 -5.03 -3.14
N TYR A 47 -19.96 -6.03 -4.00
CA TYR A 47 -18.85 -6.92 -4.31
C TYR A 47 -19.00 -7.55 -5.68
N SER A 48 -17.87 -7.99 -6.24
CA SER A 48 -17.81 -8.84 -7.42
C SER A 48 -16.66 -9.81 -7.33
N TYR A 49 -16.80 -10.94 -7.99
CA TYR A 49 -15.78 -11.96 -8.17
C TYR A 49 -15.81 -12.40 -9.64
N ARG A 50 -14.67 -12.28 -10.33
CA ARG A 50 -14.54 -12.66 -11.75
C ARG A 50 -13.28 -13.47 -11.97
N ASP A 51 -13.31 -14.34 -12.96
CA ASP A 51 -12.11 -15.01 -13.45
C ASP A 51 -11.16 -13.97 -14.07
N SER A 52 -9.86 -14.14 -13.85
CA SER A 52 -8.82 -13.32 -14.44
C SER A 52 -8.28 -13.97 -15.69
N LEU A 53 -8.35 -13.26 -16.80
CA LEU A 53 -7.84 -13.72 -18.11
C LEU A 53 -6.50 -13.08 -18.46
N GLY A 54 -6.27 -11.83 -18.02
CA GLY A 54 -5.10 -11.04 -18.38
C GLY A 54 -3.87 -11.25 -17.50
N VAL A 55 -3.98 -11.99 -16.37
CA VAL A 55 -2.89 -12.17 -15.40
C VAL A 55 -2.57 -13.65 -15.21
N ARG A 56 -1.27 -14.01 -15.27
CA ARG A 56 -0.79 -15.39 -15.00
C ARG A 56 0.45 -15.36 -14.12
N LYS A 57 0.44 -16.17 -13.06
CA LYS A 57 1.54 -16.24 -12.06
C LYS A 57 1.95 -14.88 -11.51
N GLY A 58 0.96 -13.97 -11.33
CA GLY A 58 1.18 -12.62 -10.85
C GLY A 58 1.79 -11.65 -11.86
N ILE A 59 1.85 -12.02 -13.15
CA ILE A 59 2.38 -11.17 -14.23
C ILE A 59 1.23 -10.85 -15.19
N VAL A 60 1.11 -9.59 -15.60
CA VAL A 60 0.18 -9.19 -16.66
C VAL A 60 0.71 -9.74 -17.99
N THR A 61 0.01 -10.73 -18.56
CA THR A 61 0.36 -11.36 -19.84
C THR A 61 -0.46 -10.81 -21.00
N ASP A 62 -1.63 -10.25 -20.73
CA ASP A 62 -2.49 -9.52 -21.67
C ASP A 62 -3.06 -8.29 -20.95
N LEU A 63 -2.54 -7.11 -21.35
CA LEU A 63 -2.93 -5.85 -20.72
C LEU A 63 -4.40 -5.51 -21.01
N ASN A 64 -4.88 -5.75 -22.22
CA ASN A 64 -6.26 -5.43 -22.59
C ASN A 64 -7.24 -6.30 -21.81
N ALA A 65 -7.00 -7.61 -21.76
CA ALA A 65 -7.81 -8.53 -20.98
C ALA A 65 -7.79 -8.15 -19.48
N ALA A 66 -6.63 -7.82 -18.90
CA ALA A 66 -6.53 -7.40 -17.51
C ALA A 66 -7.32 -6.11 -17.23
N VAL A 67 -7.25 -5.13 -18.12
CA VAL A 67 -8.01 -3.88 -18.01
C VAL A 67 -9.52 -4.16 -18.08
N ASP A 68 -9.96 -5.03 -18.99
CA ASP A 68 -11.37 -5.37 -19.14
C ASP A 68 -11.89 -6.16 -17.93
N ASP A 69 -11.09 -7.08 -17.38
CA ASP A 69 -11.41 -7.82 -16.16
C ASP A 69 -11.62 -6.86 -14.98
N VAL A 70 -10.70 -5.90 -14.79
CA VAL A 70 -10.78 -4.90 -13.72
C VAL A 70 -12.00 -4.00 -13.88
N LYS A 71 -12.23 -3.45 -15.10
CA LYS A 71 -13.38 -2.60 -15.39
C LYS A 71 -14.71 -3.33 -15.14
N ALA A 72 -14.77 -4.59 -15.53
CA ALA A 72 -15.96 -5.40 -15.34
C ALA A 72 -16.19 -5.71 -13.85
N ALA A 73 -15.13 -6.07 -13.09
CA ALA A 73 -15.23 -6.30 -11.66
C ALA A 73 -15.74 -5.05 -10.91
N VAL A 74 -15.19 -3.88 -11.19
CA VAL A 74 -15.65 -2.62 -10.57
C VAL A 74 -17.10 -2.32 -10.93
N ARG A 75 -17.49 -2.48 -12.19
CA ARG A 75 -18.88 -2.26 -12.65
C ARG A 75 -19.86 -3.17 -11.95
N GLU A 76 -19.54 -4.45 -11.82
CA GLU A 76 -20.40 -5.44 -11.14
C GLU A 76 -20.51 -5.16 -9.63
N ALA A 77 -19.40 -4.83 -8.96
CA ALA A 77 -19.44 -4.46 -7.56
C ALA A 77 -20.33 -3.22 -7.32
N ARG A 78 -20.25 -2.21 -8.22
CA ARG A 78 -21.16 -1.06 -8.19
C ARG A 78 -22.62 -1.46 -8.35
N SER A 79 -22.89 -2.28 -9.37
CA SER A 79 -24.27 -2.71 -9.69
C SER A 79 -24.88 -3.55 -8.57
N SER A 80 -24.09 -4.44 -7.92
CA SER A 80 -24.55 -5.27 -6.82
C SER A 80 -25.05 -4.47 -5.62
N GLY A 81 -24.46 -3.29 -5.38
CA GLY A 81 -24.83 -2.39 -4.28
C GLY A 81 -25.64 -1.17 -4.70
N ASN A 82 -25.95 -0.99 -5.98
CA ASN A 82 -26.54 0.24 -6.53
C ASN A 82 -25.76 1.49 -6.10
N LEU A 83 -24.42 1.44 -6.29
CA LEU A 83 -23.48 2.44 -5.80
C LEU A 83 -23.20 3.53 -6.85
N PRO A 84 -22.80 4.74 -6.42
CA PRO A 84 -22.35 5.79 -7.30
C PRO A 84 -21.03 5.44 -7.99
N GLU A 85 -20.48 6.35 -8.77
CA GLU A 85 -19.14 6.18 -9.36
C GLU A 85 -18.07 6.10 -8.26
N LEU A 86 -17.16 5.12 -8.41
CA LEU A 86 -16.06 4.89 -7.48
C LEU A 86 -14.79 5.52 -8.06
N THR A 87 -14.17 6.41 -7.31
CA THR A 87 -13.03 7.22 -7.77
C THR A 87 -11.68 6.74 -7.25
N ASN A 88 -11.67 5.99 -6.15
CA ASN A 88 -10.44 5.52 -5.50
C ASN A 88 -10.57 4.05 -5.13
N ALA A 89 -9.46 3.33 -5.14
CA ALA A 89 -9.40 1.95 -4.68
C ALA A 89 -8.05 1.65 -4.02
N TRP A 90 -8.07 0.80 -2.99
CA TRP A 90 -6.89 0.12 -2.49
C TRP A 90 -6.68 -1.13 -3.30
N VAL A 91 -5.49 -1.26 -3.92
CA VAL A 91 -5.17 -2.38 -4.79
C VAL A 91 -4.17 -3.29 -4.10
N ALA A 92 -4.52 -4.57 -3.99
CA ALA A 92 -3.59 -5.60 -3.60
C ALA A 92 -2.79 -6.06 -4.84
N ILE A 93 -1.48 -6.04 -4.71
CA ILE A 93 -0.54 -6.49 -5.75
C ILE A 93 0.26 -7.65 -5.19
N GLY A 94 0.33 -8.74 -5.93
CA GLY A 94 1.15 -9.90 -5.58
C GLY A 94 1.73 -10.54 -6.84
N GLY A 95 2.85 -11.24 -6.68
CA GLY A 95 3.44 -11.97 -7.81
C GLY A 95 4.95 -12.19 -7.67
N SER A 96 5.49 -13.02 -8.55
CA SER A 96 6.92 -13.37 -8.62
C SER A 96 7.83 -12.22 -9.04
N THR A 97 7.24 -11.11 -9.51
CA THR A 97 7.97 -9.88 -9.87
C THR A 97 8.30 -9.00 -8.67
N LEU A 98 7.63 -9.25 -7.52
CA LEU A 98 7.94 -8.56 -6.27
C LEU A 98 9.05 -9.30 -5.52
N THR A 99 10.04 -8.54 -5.11
CA THR A 99 11.15 -9.02 -4.26
C THR A 99 11.36 -8.05 -3.13
N SER A 100 11.95 -8.50 -2.03
CA SER A 100 12.28 -7.62 -0.92
C SER A 100 13.64 -7.98 -0.35
N GLU A 101 14.30 -6.99 0.24
CA GLU A 101 15.57 -7.14 0.95
C GLU A 101 15.73 -6.03 1.98
N ASN A 102 16.62 -6.25 2.95
CA ASN A 102 16.96 -5.20 3.91
C ASN A 102 18.02 -4.29 3.33
N CYS A 103 17.88 -3.00 3.53
CA CYS A 103 18.85 -1.99 3.19
C CYS A 103 19.15 -1.09 4.39
N ILE A 104 20.35 -0.58 4.44
CA ILE A 104 20.82 0.31 5.49
C ILE A 104 21.36 1.59 4.89
N GLY A 105 21.21 2.69 5.62
CA GLY A 105 21.88 3.95 5.33
C GLY A 105 22.57 4.49 6.58
N THR A 106 23.62 5.24 6.39
CA THR A 106 24.39 5.80 7.50
C THR A 106 24.59 7.30 7.32
N ALA A 107 24.61 8.02 8.45
CA ALA A 107 25.02 9.41 8.51
C ALA A 107 26.05 9.60 9.63
N ILE A 108 27.02 10.51 9.42
CA ILE A 108 27.93 10.97 10.47
C ILE A 108 27.21 12.07 11.24
N VAL A 109 27.10 11.90 12.55
CA VAL A 109 26.46 12.85 13.46
C VAL A 109 27.45 13.93 13.83
N ARG A 110 27.18 15.17 13.38
CA ARG A 110 28.06 16.32 13.71
C ARG A 110 27.64 16.91 15.05
N GLY A 111 28.62 17.02 15.96
CA GLY A 111 28.40 17.57 17.32
C GLY A 111 27.90 16.54 18.33
N ASN A 112 28.02 15.24 18.01
CA ASN A 112 27.72 14.09 18.88
C ASN A 112 26.27 13.98 19.37
N GLU A 113 25.36 14.79 18.86
CA GLU A 113 23.93 14.70 19.15
C GLU A 113 23.14 14.57 17.83
N VAL A 114 22.33 13.54 17.72
CA VAL A 114 21.51 13.25 16.52
C VAL A 114 20.46 14.34 16.34
N LYS A 115 20.45 14.93 15.15
CA LYS A 115 19.50 15.95 14.70
C LYS A 115 18.60 15.42 13.59
N PRO A 116 17.46 16.08 13.30
CA PRO A 116 16.60 15.71 12.18
C PRO A 116 17.32 15.62 10.83
N ALA A 117 18.31 16.47 10.59
CA ALA A 117 19.12 16.46 9.37
C ALA A 117 19.99 15.20 9.25
N ASP A 118 20.44 14.61 10.35
CA ASP A 118 21.21 13.36 10.35
C ASP A 118 20.31 12.17 10.01
N MET A 119 19.04 12.19 10.47
CA MET A 119 18.03 11.20 10.06
C MET A 119 17.79 11.27 8.55
N GLU A 120 17.52 12.48 8.03
CA GLU A 120 17.29 12.69 6.60
C GLU A 120 18.49 12.21 5.77
N ALA A 121 19.72 12.52 6.20
CA ALA A 121 20.93 12.06 5.53
C ALA A 121 21.06 10.53 5.53
N ALA A 122 20.76 9.86 6.65
CA ALA A 122 20.77 8.40 6.74
C ALA A 122 19.70 7.77 5.85
N ASP A 123 18.51 8.36 5.77
CA ASP A 123 17.38 7.89 4.94
C ASP A 123 17.69 8.04 3.44
N ILE A 124 18.26 9.17 3.02
CA ILE A 124 18.74 9.39 1.65
C ILE A 124 19.81 8.34 1.29
N ASN A 125 20.78 8.13 2.17
CA ASN A 125 21.83 7.15 1.97
C ASN A 125 21.28 5.73 1.87
N ALA A 126 20.30 5.35 2.70
CA ALA A 126 19.61 4.07 2.60
C ALA A 126 18.89 3.90 1.26
N ARG A 127 18.25 4.95 0.75
CA ARG A 127 17.55 4.95 -0.53
C ARG A 127 18.51 4.76 -1.70
N GLU A 128 19.65 5.44 -1.69
CA GLU A 128 20.67 5.29 -2.72
C GLU A 128 21.29 3.89 -2.72
N HIS A 129 21.64 3.37 -1.54
CA HIS A 129 22.13 2.00 -1.39
C HIS A 129 21.08 0.94 -1.71
N GLY A 130 19.79 1.28 -1.59
CA GLY A 130 18.67 0.42 -1.95
C GLY A 130 18.39 0.35 -3.46
N ARG A 131 19.05 1.14 -4.31
CA ARG A 131 18.83 1.08 -5.76
C ARG A 131 19.34 -0.24 -6.34
N ARG A 132 18.52 -0.85 -7.21
CA ARG A 132 18.84 -2.12 -7.89
C ARG A 132 18.62 -1.96 -9.39
N GLN A 133 19.58 -2.44 -10.16
CA GLN A 133 19.44 -2.46 -11.63
C GLN A 133 18.29 -3.38 -12.07
N GLY A 134 17.45 -2.91 -12.99
CA GLY A 134 16.29 -3.66 -13.48
C GLY A 134 15.14 -3.81 -12.48
N LYS A 135 15.18 -3.06 -11.36
CA LYS A 135 14.13 -3.07 -10.34
C LYS A 135 13.70 -1.66 -9.97
N GLN A 136 12.41 -1.48 -9.79
CA GLN A 136 11.84 -0.24 -9.25
C GLN A 136 11.60 -0.42 -7.76
N LEU A 137 12.11 0.51 -6.96
CA LEU A 137 11.82 0.57 -5.53
C LEU A 137 10.37 1.05 -5.33
N ILE A 138 9.53 0.16 -4.82
CA ILE A 138 8.09 0.42 -4.58
C ILE A 138 7.89 1.02 -3.20
N LYS A 139 8.54 0.45 -2.18
CA LYS A 139 8.36 0.87 -0.80
C LYS A 139 9.62 0.67 0.01
N MET A 140 9.90 1.63 0.89
CA MET A 140 10.83 1.50 2.01
C MET A 140 10.02 1.49 3.30
N ILE A 141 10.18 0.43 4.08
CA ILE A 141 9.47 0.24 5.36
C ILE A 141 10.50 0.41 6.46
N PRO A 142 10.40 1.49 7.27
CA PRO A 142 11.37 1.74 8.34
C PRO A 142 11.37 0.59 9.36
N GLN A 143 12.57 0.20 9.78
CA GLN A 143 12.80 -0.81 10.81
C GLN A 143 13.45 -0.20 12.06
N GLY A 144 13.70 1.10 12.05
CA GLY A 144 14.32 1.85 13.14
C GLY A 144 15.72 2.36 12.80
N TYR A 145 16.35 2.93 13.82
CA TYR A 145 17.68 3.53 13.76
C TYR A 145 18.53 2.99 14.89
N THR A 146 19.85 2.96 14.67
CA THR A 146 20.82 2.66 15.73
C THR A 146 21.81 3.82 15.84
N CYS A 147 22.02 4.30 17.08
CA CYS A 147 23.07 5.24 17.43
C CYS A 147 23.81 4.67 18.66
N GLY A 148 25.11 4.37 18.51
CA GLY A 148 25.82 3.55 19.48
C GLY A 148 25.14 2.19 19.66
N ASP A 149 24.85 1.81 20.90
CA ASP A 149 24.17 0.56 21.25
C ASP A 149 22.63 0.69 21.32
N THR A 150 22.08 1.89 21.06
CA THR A 150 20.65 2.16 21.19
C THR A 150 19.94 1.99 19.86
N HIS A 151 18.93 1.09 19.83
CA HIS A 151 17.99 0.92 18.71
C HIS A 151 16.66 1.58 19.04
N THR A 152 16.16 2.46 18.14
CA THR A 152 14.90 3.22 18.37
C THR A 152 14.29 3.68 17.03
N PHE A 153 13.01 4.04 17.06
CA PHE A 153 12.34 4.74 15.95
C PHE A 153 12.46 6.28 16.05
N THR A 154 12.90 6.81 17.20
CA THR A 154 13.01 8.24 17.46
C THR A 154 14.42 8.59 17.93
N PRO A 155 15.42 8.62 17.03
CA PRO A 155 16.83 8.77 17.41
C PRO A 155 17.26 10.21 17.73
N VAL A 156 16.44 11.22 17.43
CA VAL A 156 16.77 12.63 17.69
C VAL A 156 17.07 12.87 19.17
N GLY A 157 18.18 13.52 19.47
CA GLY A 157 18.66 13.77 20.83
C GLY A 157 19.55 12.66 21.41
N LEU A 158 19.71 11.50 20.73
CA LEU A 158 20.69 10.50 21.17
C LEU A 158 22.12 10.99 20.94
N MET A 159 23.03 10.57 21.84
CA MET A 159 24.44 10.90 21.75
C MET A 159 25.19 9.81 20.98
N GLY A 160 26.03 10.23 20.03
CA GLY A 160 26.86 9.35 19.24
C GLY A 160 27.44 10.04 18.01
N ASP A 161 28.37 9.38 17.34
CA ASP A 161 29.09 9.91 16.17
C ASP A 161 28.53 9.41 14.83
N LYS A 162 27.70 8.33 14.87
CA LYS A 162 27.14 7.68 13.70
C LYS A 162 25.68 7.27 13.94
N LEU A 163 24.83 7.60 12.98
CA LEU A 163 23.45 7.12 12.90
C LEU A 163 23.33 6.11 11.77
N THR A 164 22.71 4.96 12.05
CA THR A 164 22.38 3.94 11.03
C THR A 164 20.88 3.77 10.95
N ALA A 165 20.32 3.98 9.79
CA ALA A 165 18.91 3.75 9.47
C ALA A 165 18.72 2.35 8.85
N TYR A 166 17.70 1.62 9.27
CA TYR A 166 17.34 0.29 8.77
C TYR A 166 16.00 0.32 8.05
N TYR A 167 15.96 -0.29 6.89
CA TYR A 167 14.76 -0.38 6.06
C TYR A 167 14.56 -1.78 5.50
N HIS A 168 13.31 -2.20 5.39
CA HIS A 168 12.89 -3.30 4.53
C HIS A 168 12.41 -2.71 3.21
N CYS A 169 13.09 -3.03 2.12
CA CYS A 169 12.87 -2.44 0.80
C CYS A 169 12.12 -3.44 -0.08
N VAL A 170 11.02 -3.00 -0.70
CA VAL A 170 10.20 -3.80 -1.62
C VAL A 170 10.40 -3.26 -3.03
N TYR A 171 10.62 -4.16 -3.97
CA TYR A 171 10.90 -3.88 -5.37
C TYR A 171 9.94 -4.60 -6.30
N ALA A 172 9.67 -3.98 -7.46
CA ALA A 172 9.10 -4.66 -8.62
C ALA A 172 10.17 -4.76 -9.72
N SER A 173 10.16 -5.87 -10.47
CA SER A 173 10.92 -5.98 -11.71
C SER A 173 10.31 -5.07 -12.77
N VAL A 174 11.15 -4.37 -13.54
CA VAL A 174 10.75 -3.48 -14.64
C VAL A 174 10.85 -4.24 -15.96
#